data_52accfdd6ef8f84f874dec0bab7e09a4
#
_entry.id   52accfdd6ef8f84f874dec0bab7e09a4
#
_cell.length_a   1.000
_cell.length_b   1.000
_cell.length_c   1.000
_cell.angle_alpha   90.00
_cell.angle_beta   90.00
_cell.angle_gamma   90.00
#
_symmetry.space_group_name_H-M   'P 1'
#
loop_
_entity.id
_entity.type
_entity.pdbx_description
1 polymer ?
#
loop_
_entity_poly.entity_id
_entity_poly.type
_entity_poly.pdbx_seq_one_letter_code
_entity_poly.pdbx_strand_id
1 'polypeptide(L)'
;MKKSLAILALVIVAGVVGAVLFYGNDYKHDNRPVILDLKKHNEVMSTCIKTALEKHPGAIVEIEMEKEDGRPIFDIDIQGADGKRWEIECDAELATIIEDSIDKG
;
A
#
# COMPACT_ATOMS: atom_id res chain seq x y z
N MET A 1 -14.79 -14.38 5.37
CA MET A 1 -14.74 -14.69 6.12
C MET A 1 -14.67 -15.62 6.62
N LYS A 2 -14.50 -15.92 6.71
CA LYS A 2 -14.49 -16.65 7.29
C LYS A 2 -14.43 -17.01 8.29
N LYS A 3 -14.64 -17.08 8.77
CA LYS A 3 -14.69 -17.42 9.77
C LYS A 3 -15.33 -17.60 10.46
N SER A 4 -15.82 -17.79 10.54
CA SER A 4 -16.35 -18.14 11.31
C SER A 4 -17.00 -18.29 11.98
N LEU A 5 -17.71 -18.29 12.07
CA LEU A 5 -18.38 -18.38 12.84
C LEU A 5 -18.65 -19.02 13.70
N ALA A 6 -18.76 -19.27 13.62
CA ALA A 6 -19.13 -20.04 14.32
C ALA A 6 -18.87 -20.04 15.58
N ILE A 7 -18.58 -19.85 15.80
CA ILE A 7 -18.30 -19.81 16.89
C ILE A 7 -19.10 -19.33 17.61
N LEU A 8 -19.70 -18.96 17.27
CA LEU A 8 -20.43 -18.47 17.86
C LEU A 8 -21.15 -18.92 18.68
N ALA A 9 -21.26 -19.39 18.70
CA ALA A 9 -22.09 -19.82 19.40
C ALA A 9 -21.82 -19.91 20.71
N LEU A 10 -21.62 -19.76 20.93
CA LEU A 10 -21.55 -19.91 21.86
C LEU A 10 -21.80 -19.68 22.82
N VAL A 11 -22.19 -19.28 22.75
CA VAL A 11 -22.43 -19.07 23.51
C VAL A 11 -22.96 -18.76 24.11
N ILE A 12 -23.58 -18.99 24.28
CA ILE A 12 -24.17 -18.70 24.46
C ILE A 12 -24.25 -17.72 25.11
N VAL A 13 -24.56 -17.28 25.66
CA VAL A 13 -24.46 -16.14 26.26
C VAL A 13 -23.06 -15.76 26.46
N ALA A 14 -22.29 -16.41 27.20
CA ALA A 14 -20.90 -16.19 27.34
C ALA A 14 -20.22 -16.42 26.01
N GLY A 15 -20.72 -17.34 25.26
CA GLY A 15 -20.17 -17.62 23.98
C GLY A 15 -20.28 -16.45 23.04
N VAL A 16 -21.37 -15.72 23.11
CA VAL A 16 -21.57 -14.57 22.27
C VAL A 16 -20.54 -13.49 22.55
N VAL A 17 -20.29 -13.23 23.80
CA VAL A 17 -19.29 -12.26 24.17
C VAL A 17 -17.92 -12.66 23.68
N GLY A 18 -17.61 -13.93 23.83
CA GLY A 18 -16.35 -14.44 23.33
C GLY A 18 -16.21 -14.28 21.84
N ALA A 19 -17.30 -14.50 21.12
CA ALA A 19 -17.25 -14.38 19.66
C ALA A 19 -16.96 -12.95 19.23
N VAL A 20 -17.54 -11.97 19.92
CA VAL A 20 -17.28 -10.58 19.59
C VAL A 20 -15.83 -10.22 19.79
N LEU A 21 -15.27 -10.63 20.91
CA LEU A 21 -13.86 -10.37 21.16
C LEU A 21 -12.98 -11.05 20.14
N PHE A 22 -13.38 -12.24 19.74
CA PHE A 22 -12.64 -13.01 18.79
C PHE A 22 -12.56 -12.30 17.44
N TYR A 23 -13.68 -11.75 16.99
CA TYR A 23 -13.69 -11.03 15.73
C TYR A 23 -12.82 -9.78 15.78
N GLY A 24 -12.75 -9.14 16.90
CA GLY A 24 -11.96 -7.93 17.02
C GLY A 24 -10.48 -8.18 16.87
N ASN A 25 -10.06 -9.42 16.95
CA ASN A 25 -8.63 -9.75 16.88
C ASN A 25 -8.18 -10.13 15.50
N ASP A 26 -9.06 -10.09 14.52
CA ASP A 26 -8.71 -10.53 13.17
C ASP A 26 -8.15 -9.43 12.30
N TYR A 27 -7.97 -8.25 12.83
CA TYR A 27 -7.42 -7.16 12.04
C TYR A 27 -5.97 -7.40 11.73
N LYS A 28 -5.63 -7.34 10.48
CA LYS A 28 -4.24 -7.31 10.08
C LYS A 28 -3.68 -5.94 10.42
N HIS A 29 -2.47 -5.94 10.87
CA HIS A 29 -1.79 -4.68 11.14
C HIS A 29 -1.45 -4.02 9.82
N ASP A 30 -2.01 -2.85 9.58
CA ASP A 30 -1.78 -2.10 8.35
C ASP A 30 -0.68 -1.09 8.62
N ASN A 31 0.48 -1.27 7.98
CA ASN A 31 1.63 -0.40 8.18
C ASN A 31 1.65 0.79 7.23
N ARG A 32 0.61 0.95 6.44
CA ARG A 32 0.59 2.08 5.53
C ARG A 32 0.44 3.39 6.29
N PRO A 33 1.07 4.44 5.84
CA PRO A 33 0.96 5.75 6.50
C PRO A 33 -0.48 6.26 6.49
N VAL A 34 -0.86 6.97 7.53
CA VAL A 34 -2.16 7.64 7.57
C VAL A 34 -2.02 8.94 6.80
N ILE A 35 -2.93 9.20 5.89
CA ILE A 35 -2.91 10.40 5.06
C ILE A 35 -3.67 11.51 5.76
N LEU A 36 -2.98 12.59 6.08
CA LEU A 36 -3.58 13.70 6.79
C LEU A 36 -4.06 14.81 5.86
N ASP A 37 -3.36 15.05 4.77
CA ASP A 37 -3.72 16.06 3.78
C ASP A 37 -4.06 15.35 2.48
N LEU A 38 -5.35 15.12 2.27
CA LEU A 38 -5.81 14.31 1.15
C LEU A 38 -5.50 14.94 -0.20
N LYS A 39 -5.66 16.26 -0.28
CA LYS A 39 -5.42 16.95 -1.55
C LYS A 39 -3.95 16.92 -1.91
N LYS A 40 -3.09 17.24 -0.94
CA LYS A 40 -1.66 17.24 -1.18
C LYS A 40 -1.17 15.85 -1.53
N HIS A 41 -1.73 14.83 -0.89
CA HIS A 41 -1.36 13.45 -1.17
C HIS A 41 -1.56 13.14 -2.66
N ASN A 42 -2.71 13.50 -3.20
CA ASN A 42 -3.00 13.23 -4.61
C ASN A 42 -2.11 14.04 -5.55
N GLU A 43 -1.80 15.27 -5.17
CA GLU A 43 -0.92 16.13 -5.98
C GLU A 43 0.49 15.56 -6.03
N VAL A 44 1.00 15.11 -4.89
CA VAL A 44 2.34 14.52 -4.82
C VAL A 44 2.37 13.20 -5.59
N MET A 45 1.35 12.37 -5.44
CA MET A 45 1.28 11.12 -6.18
C MET A 45 1.29 11.38 -7.68
N SER A 46 0.53 12.37 -8.13
CA SER A 46 0.48 12.72 -9.54
C SER A 46 1.85 13.16 -10.06
N THR A 47 2.57 13.96 -9.27
CA THR A 47 3.91 14.38 -9.63
C THR A 47 4.87 13.21 -9.67
N CYS A 48 4.78 12.30 -8.69
CA CYS A 48 5.62 11.11 -8.67
C CYS A 48 5.39 10.24 -9.90
N ILE A 49 4.13 10.05 -10.28
CA ILE A 49 3.79 9.27 -11.47
C ILE A 49 4.38 9.91 -12.71
N LYS A 50 4.21 11.21 -12.85
CA LYS A 50 4.73 11.91 -14.02
C LYS A 50 6.24 11.79 -14.12
N THR A 51 6.92 12.03 -13.01
CA THR A 51 8.39 11.95 -13.00
C THR A 51 8.88 10.53 -13.30
N ALA A 52 8.20 9.54 -12.72
CA ALA A 52 8.57 8.15 -12.96
C ALA A 52 8.42 7.78 -14.43
N LEU A 53 7.32 8.21 -15.05
CA LEU A 53 7.10 7.93 -16.47
C LEU A 53 8.05 8.69 -17.39
N GLU A 54 8.53 9.86 -16.96
CA GLU A 54 9.54 10.58 -17.72
C GLU A 54 10.86 9.84 -17.70
N LYS A 55 11.19 9.21 -16.57
CA LYS A 55 12.42 8.44 -16.47
C LYS A 55 12.31 7.11 -17.21
N HIS A 56 11.17 6.45 -17.07
CA HIS A 56 10.95 5.13 -17.65
C HIS A 56 9.57 5.08 -18.29
N PRO A 57 9.47 5.46 -19.55
CA PRO A 57 8.19 5.41 -20.26
C PRO A 57 7.66 3.98 -20.32
N GLY A 58 6.37 3.84 -20.10
CA GLY A 58 5.74 2.53 -20.11
C GLY A 58 4.38 2.56 -19.45
N ALA A 59 3.95 1.39 -19.02
CA ALA A 59 2.66 1.22 -18.36
C ALA A 59 2.89 1.08 -16.85
N ILE A 60 2.16 1.86 -16.07
CA ILE A 60 2.17 1.67 -14.62
C ILE A 60 1.34 0.45 -14.32
N VAL A 61 1.95 -0.53 -13.67
CA VAL A 61 1.29 -1.78 -13.35
C VAL A 61 0.94 -1.89 -11.87
N GLU A 62 1.59 -1.09 -11.03
CA GLU A 62 1.29 -1.11 -9.60
C GLU A 62 1.78 0.17 -8.96
N ILE A 63 1.02 0.68 -7.97
CA ILE A 63 1.45 1.75 -7.10
C ILE A 63 1.06 1.35 -5.68
N GLU A 64 2.02 1.39 -4.77
CA GLU A 64 1.77 1.09 -3.37
C GLU A 64 2.28 2.21 -2.49
N MET A 65 1.58 2.46 -1.40
CA MET A 65 2.11 3.33 -0.35
C MET A 65 2.82 2.47 0.68
N GLU A 66 4.02 2.87 1.03
CA GLU A 66 4.83 2.18 2.02
C GLU A 66 5.44 3.17 2.99
N LYS A 67 5.97 2.66 4.07
CA LYS A 67 6.76 3.45 4.99
C LYS A 67 8.14 2.83 5.06
N GLU A 68 9.16 3.63 4.79
CA GLU A 68 10.53 3.16 4.78
C GLU A 68 11.37 4.14 5.60
N ASP A 69 12.01 3.62 6.63
CA ASP A 69 12.79 4.45 7.57
C ASP A 69 11.95 5.60 8.11
N GLY A 70 10.67 5.34 8.39
CA GLY A 70 9.76 6.34 8.93
C GLY A 70 9.22 7.33 7.92
N ARG A 71 9.56 7.20 6.64
CA ARG A 71 9.13 8.12 5.60
C ARG A 71 8.07 7.49 4.71
N PRO A 72 7.01 8.23 4.39
CA PRO A 72 6.03 7.70 3.44
C PRO A 72 6.58 7.73 2.02
N ILE A 73 6.34 6.66 1.30
CA ILE A 73 6.90 6.44 -0.03
C ILE A 73 5.82 5.90 -0.95
N PHE A 74 5.82 6.34 -2.21
CA PHE A 74 5.09 5.66 -3.27
C PHE A 74 6.06 4.73 -3.98
N ASP A 75 5.73 3.45 -4.01
CA ASP A 75 6.46 2.45 -4.77
C ASP A 75 5.72 2.24 -6.07
N ILE A 76 6.35 2.59 -7.18
CA ILE A 76 5.72 2.60 -8.50
C ILE A 76 6.42 1.60 -9.39
N ASP A 77 5.65 0.64 -9.92
CA ASP A 77 6.16 -0.35 -10.85
C ASP A 77 5.72 0.00 -12.27
N ILE A 78 6.69 0.07 -13.17
CA ILE A 78 6.44 0.40 -14.58
C ILE A 78 6.95 -0.72 -15.46
N GLN A 79 6.11 -1.16 -16.39
CA GLN A 79 6.54 -2.09 -17.42
C GLN A 79 6.88 -1.30 -18.68
N GLY A 80 8.13 -1.38 -19.13
CA GLY A 80 8.55 -0.72 -20.34
C GLY A 80 8.12 -1.48 -21.60
N ALA A 81 8.30 -0.85 -22.75
CA ALA A 81 7.93 -1.44 -24.03
C ALA A 81 8.73 -2.72 -24.33
N ASP A 82 9.92 -2.84 -23.74
CA ASP A 82 10.78 -4.01 -23.91
C ASP A 82 10.42 -5.14 -22.94
N GLY A 83 9.37 -4.97 -22.14
CA GLY A 83 8.94 -5.95 -21.16
C GLY A 83 9.68 -5.89 -19.84
N LYS A 84 10.68 -5.05 -19.71
CA LYS A 84 11.39 -4.91 -18.45
C LYS A 84 10.53 -4.18 -17.44
N ARG A 85 10.70 -4.54 -16.18
CA ARG A 85 9.95 -3.96 -15.09
C ARG A 85 10.87 -3.06 -14.27
N TRP A 86 10.43 -1.82 -14.09
CA TRP A 86 11.17 -0.84 -13.29
C TRP A 86 10.46 -0.60 -11.99
N GLU A 87 11.22 -0.50 -10.92
CA GLU A 87 10.71 -0.23 -9.59
C GLU A 87 11.23 1.13 -9.17
N ILE A 88 10.33 2.07 -8.90
CA ILE A 88 10.71 3.44 -8.60
C ILE A 88 10.08 3.84 -7.29
N GLU A 89 10.92 4.31 -6.38
CA GLU A 89 10.44 4.81 -5.10
C GLU A 89 10.47 6.33 -5.12
N CYS A 90 9.34 6.93 -4.76
CA CYS A 90 9.17 8.37 -4.76
C CYS A 90 8.74 8.82 -3.37
N ASP A 91 9.42 9.84 -2.85
CA ASP A 91 9.07 10.39 -1.54
C ASP A 91 7.66 10.96 -1.60
N ALA A 92 6.78 10.49 -0.72
CA ALA A 92 5.37 10.86 -0.76
C ALA A 92 5.11 12.25 -0.18
N GLU A 93 6.11 12.90 0.37
CA GLU A 93 5.97 14.26 0.87
C GLU A 93 6.67 15.26 -0.02
N LEU A 94 7.83 14.91 -0.55
CA LEU A 94 8.66 15.82 -1.34
C LEU A 94 8.50 15.62 -2.84
N ALA A 95 7.86 14.55 -3.26
CA ALA A 95 7.66 14.22 -4.68
C ALA A 95 8.98 14.02 -5.42
N THR A 96 10.01 13.54 -4.73
CA THR A 96 11.31 13.30 -5.33
C THR A 96 11.59 11.82 -5.43
N ILE A 97 12.19 11.40 -6.54
CA ILE A 97 12.59 10.02 -6.73
C ILE A 97 13.77 9.71 -5.82
N ILE A 98 13.66 8.68 -5.01
CA ILE A 98 14.72 8.30 -4.09
C ILE A 98 15.38 6.99 -4.48
N GLU A 99 14.70 6.16 -5.27
CA GLU A 99 15.31 4.94 -5.75
C GLU A 99 14.70 4.58 -7.10
N ASP A 100 15.53 3.98 -7.96
CA ASP A 100 15.17 3.68 -9.33
C ASP A 100 15.98 2.44 -9.72
N SER A 101 15.32 1.31 -9.84
CA SER A 101 16.01 0.05 -10.13
C SER A 101 15.18 -0.82 -11.05
N ILE A 102 15.86 -1.71 -11.74
CA ILE A 102 15.18 -2.67 -12.59
C ILE A 102 14.82 -3.88 -11.71
N ASP A 103 13.60 -4.34 -11.87
CA ASP A 103 13.14 -5.52 -11.15
C ASP A 103 13.66 -6.74 -11.89
N LYS A 104 14.46 -7.52 -11.23
CA LYS A 104 15.04 -8.73 -11.82
C LYS A 104 14.27 -9.98 -11.46
N GLY A 105 13.21 -9.77 -10.71
CA GLY A 105 12.24 -10.68 -10.22
C GLY A 105 12.24 -12.10 -10.40
#